data_619972ca9c9511ee82814b1b8e75a78a
#
_entry.id   619972ca9c9511ee82814b1b8e75a78a
#
_cell.length_a   1.000
_cell.length_b   1.000
_cell.length_c   1.000
_cell.angle_alpha   90.00
_cell.angle_beta   90.00
_cell.angle_gamma   90.00
#
_symmetry.space_group_name_H-M   'P 1'
#
loop_
_entity.id
_entity.type
_entity.pdbx_description
1 polymer ?
#
loop_
_entity_poly.entity_id
_entity_poly.type
_entity_poly.pdbx_seq_one_letter_code
_entity_poly.pdbx_strand_id
1 'polypeptide(L)'
;MKILRTVLVGSLVAMVSSGVLAQSAGPRDLAELKQEAQRRADRSLPPVGGVKAEDMREALANINNLEPDTWAAAFVRIGDRYVEKAKALQSSAPKEAAEAYKHAWEVYNTARWPTENSGGKKNAYVKALEAFAAYGKLIDPPLEIVRIPFEGKEIVAYLRLPPNARPAPLMMGISGLDTRKEDVAAGSDAFMRRGIAVLALDMPGTGQAPIKVDVGAERMYSTVLDYVQTRKEIDAKRVVVRGQSWSGYWAAILAYTERARLRGAVVHGVGIHGYFQPEFQRTGLTTREYLFDLFPARSAIFGVSTREDFLNYGPRLSLQAQGWLDKPSAPMLLVNGEQDTQQPISDLYLMMKHGDPKDAWVNPAGGHMGRSEQWPQRRVLDEVVLPWIERKLAPDAVK
;
A
#
# COMPACT_ATOMS: atom_id res chain seq x y z
N MET A 1 81.74 8.10 -9.15
CA MET A 1 80.86 9.09 -8.44
C MET A 1 79.83 9.56 -9.44
N LYS A 2 78.65 8.92 -9.50
CA LYS A 2 77.49 9.32 -10.35
C LYS A 2 76.33 9.57 -9.45
N ILE A 3 75.87 10.80 -9.40
CA ILE A 3 74.73 11.28 -8.62
C ILE A 3 73.46 10.96 -9.40
N LEU A 4 72.62 10.13 -8.82
CA LEU A 4 71.28 9.85 -9.34
C LEU A 4 70.30 10.89 -8.78
N ARG A 5 69.68 11.68 -9.63
CA ARG A 5 68.57 12.60 -9.27
C ARG A 5 67.26 11.85 -9.41
N THR A 6 66.58 11.65 -8.31
CA THR A 6 65.24 11.11 -8.26
C THR A 6 64.24 12.27 -8.47
N VAL A 7 63.42 12.18 -9.51
CA VAL A 7 62.32 13.12 -9.77
C VAL A 7 61.08 12.53 -9.12
N LEU A 8 60.54 13.21 -8.11
CA LEU A 8 59.24 12.89 -7.53
C LEU A 8 58.14 13.53 -8.38
N VAL A 9 57.33 12.70 -9.03
CA VAL A 9 56.10 13.13 -9.70
C VAL A 9 54.96 13.03 -8.67
N GLY A 10 54.53 14.14 -8.15
CA GLY A 10 53.35 14.24 -7.30
C GLY A 10 52.07 14.18 -8.10
N SER A 11 51.34 13.06 -8.04
CA SER A 11 50.00 12.94 -8.60
C SER A 11 49.01 13.62 -7.68
N LEU A 12 48.45 14.76 -8.11
CA LEU A 12 47.35 15.45 -7.47
C LEU A 12 46.05 14.64 -7.74
N VAL A 13 45.60 13.86 -6.79
CA VAL A 13 44.27 13.23 -6.83
C VAL A 13 43.28 14.30 -6.43
N ALA A 14 42.55 14.84 -7.39
CA ALA A 14 41.39 15.69 -7.12
C ALA A 14 40.27 14.81 -6.56
N MET A 15 40.06 14.88 -5.25
CA MET A 15 38.84 14.35 -4.61
C MET A 15 37.65 15.18 -5.09
N VAL A 16 36.89 14.64 -6.05
CA VAL A 16 35.55 15.13 -6.34
C VAL A 16 34.68 14.71 -5.15
N SER A 17 34.52 15.57 -4.20
CA SER A 17 33.50 15.42 -3.15
C SER A 17 32.13 15.50 -3.83
N SER A 18 31.54 14.32 -4.10
CA SER A 18 30.12 14.21 -4.39
C SER A 18 29.36 14.72 -3.18
N GLY A 19 28.98 15.97 -3.22
CA GLY A 19 28.11 16.57 -2.21
C GLY A 19 26.79 15.81 -2.23
N VAL A 20 26.62 14.87 -1.31
CA VAL A 20 25.31 14.39 -0.91
C VAL A 20 24.59 15.62 -0.39
N LEU A 21 23.72 16.20 -1.22
CA LEU A 21 22.79 17.25 -0.78
C LEU A 21 22.03 16.65 0.41
N ALA A 22 22.37 17.10 1.61
CA ALA A 22 21.63 16.76 2.80
C ALA A 22 20.17 17.13 2.53
N GLN A 23 19.29 16.12 2.42
CA GLN A 23 17.87 16.36 2.26
C GLN A 23 17.41 17.22 3.41
N SER A 24 16.88 18.41 3.11
CA SER A 24 16.40 19.35 4.12
C SER A 24 15.37 18.61 5.01
N ALA A 25 15.59 18.64 6.33
CA ALA A 25 14.65 18.08 7.29
C ALA A 25 13.38 18.94 7.30
N GLY A 26 12.21 18.32 7.14
CA GLY A 26 10.92 19.00 7.23
C GLY A 26 10.01 18.81 6.00
N PRO A 27 8.77 19.33 6.07
CA PRO A 27 7.82 19.27 4.97
C PRO A 27 8.32 20.05 3.76
N ARG A 28 7.90 19.61 2.56
CA ARG A 28 8.19 20.33 1.31
C ARG A 28 7.42 21.64 1.26
N ASP A 29 8.04 22.67 0.71
CA ASP A 29 7.31 23.84 0.26
C ASP A 29 6.51 23.55 -1.04
N LEU A 30 5.76 24.54 -1.52
CA LEU A 30 4.91 24.37 -2.70
C LEU A 30 5.72 24.05 -3.97
N ALA A 31 6.87 24.68 -4.16
CA ALA A 31 7.70 24.48 -5.34
C ALA A 31 8.35 23.08 -5.33
N GLU A 32 8.89 22.68 -4.21
CA GLU A 32 9.47 21.35 -3.99
C GLU A 32 8.40 20.24 -4.15
N LEU A 33 7.18 20.50 -3.62
CA LEU A 33 6.07 19.53 -3.78
C LEU A 33 5.70 19.35 -5.26
N LYS A 34 5.55 20.44 -6.00
CA LYS A 34 5.23 20.38 -7.44
C LYS A 34 6.31 19.65 -8.23
N GLN A 35 7.58 19.98 -7.98
CA GLN A 35 8.71 19.33 -8.65
C GLN A 35 8.73 17.82 -8.37
N GLU A 36 8.58 17.42 -7.11
CA GLU A 36 8.61 16.01 -6.73
C GLU A 36 7.40 15.25 -7.25
N ALA A 37 6.19 15.83 -7.21
CA ALA A 37 4.98 15.21 -7.75
C ALA A 37 5.09 14.98 -9.27
N GLN A 38 5.59 15.98 -10.03
CA GLN A 38 5.83 15.85 -11.47
C GLN A 38 6.87 14.78 -11.75
N ARG A 39 8.03 14.79 -11.05
CA ARG A 39 9.07 13.79 -11.20
C ARG A 39 8.55 12.37 -10.97
N ARG A 40 7.67 12.18 -9.99
CA ARG A 40 7.06 10.87 -9.72
C ARG A 40 6.09 10.46 -10.82
N ALA A 41 5.28 11.37 -11.34
CA ALA A 41 4.40 11.09 -12.46
C ALA A 41 5.17 10.74 -13.74
N ASP A 42 6.22 11.50 -14.08
CA ASP A 42 7.09 11.25 -15.24
C ASP A 42 7.75 9.86 -15.20
N ARG A 43 7.98 9.32 -14.01
CA ARG A 43 8.61 8.01 -13.78
C ARG A 43 7.63 6.91 -13.33
N SER A 44 6.33 7.19 -13.35
CA SER A 44 5.28 6.29 -12.86
C SER A 44 5.55 5.75 -11.45
N LEU A 45 6.02 6.62 -10.54
CA LEU A 45 6.35 6.26 -9.16
C LEU A 45 5.18 6.54 -8.19
N PRO A 46 5.03 5.72 -7.13
CA PRO A 46 4.04 5.98 -6.08
C PRO A 46 4.21 7.38 -5.44
N PRO A 47 3.13 8.02 -5.00
CA PRO A 47 1.73 7.55 -5.03
C PRO A 47 0.98 7.92 -6.32
N VAL A 48 1.60 8.62 -7.24
CA VAL A 48 0.96 9.24 -8.42
C VAL A 48 1.23 8.47 -9.73
N GLY A 49 1.73 7.26 -9.65
CA GLY A 49 2.18 6.49 -10.81
C GLY A 49 1.10 6.11 -11.82
N GLY A 50 -0.19 6.23 -11.46
CA GLY A 50 -1.32 6.02 -12.37
C GLY A 50 -1.75 7.27 -13.13
N VAL A 51 -1.31 8.47 -12.69
CA VAL A 51 -1.63 9.73 -13.35
C VAL A 51 -0.69 9.99 -14.51
N LYS A 52 -1.21 10.35 -15.67
CA LYS A 52 -0.39 10.73 -16.81
C LYS A 52 0.43 11.97 -16.53
N ALA A 53 1.64 12.04 -17.07
CA ALA A 53 2.56 13.16 -16.86
C ALA A 53 1.96 14.52 -17.29
N GLU A 54 1.18 14.53 -18.39
CA GLU A 54 0.48 15.72 -18.87
C GLU A 54 -0.64 16.17 -17.93
N ASP A 55 -1.43 15.24 -17.39
CA ASP A 55 -2.49 15.52 -16.42
C ASP A 55 -1.90 16.07 -15.11
N MET A 56 -0.78 15.49 -14.64
CA MET A 56 -0.04 16.00 -13.49
C MET A 56 0.41 17.44 -13.73
N ARG A 57 1.02 17.73 -14.88
CA ARG A 57 1.48 19.08 -15.23
C ARG A 57 0.34 20.09 -15.25
N GLU A 58 -0.80 19.72 -15.84
CA GLU A 58 -2.01 20.55 -15.85
C GLU A 58 -2.54 20.81 -14.44
N ALA A 59 -2.64 19.78 -13.61
CA ALA A 59 -3.09 19.93 -12.23
C ALA A 59 -2.17 20.86 -11.44
N LEU A 60 -0.85 20.62 -11.50
CA LEU A 60 0.15 21.41 -10.76
C LEU A 60 0.20 22.89 -11.19
N ALA A 61 -0.13 23.21 -12.44
CA ALA A 61 -0.23 24.59 -12.90
C ALA A 61 -1.37 25.35 -12.17
N ASN A 62 -2.40 24.66 -11.72
CA ASN A 62 -3.56 25.23 -11.03
C ASN A 62 -3.48 25.17 -9.49
N ILE A 63 -2.41 24.64 -8.92
CA ILE A 63 -2.16 24.59 -7.47
C ILE A 63 -1.28 25.77 -7.10
N ASN A 64 -1.79 26.70 -6.28
CA ASN A 64 -1.09 27.92 -5.86
C ASN A 64 -0.82 28.00 -4.36
N ASN A 65 -1.26 27.01 -3.59
CA ASN A 65 -1.03 26.89 -2.16
C ASN A 65 -1.05 25.41 -1.74
N LEU A 66 -0.79 25.12 -0.46
CA LEU A 66 -0.76 23.74 0.10
C LEU A 66 -2.09 23.33 0.72
N GLU A 67 -3.17 24.09 0.50
CA GLU A 67 -4.48 23.73 1.04
C GLU A 67 -5.03 22.44 0.42
N PRO A 68 -5.56 21.51 1.23
CA PRO A 68 -6.04 20.22 0.76
C PRO A 68 -7.10 20.32 -0.34
N ASP A 69 -7.99 21.32 -0.25
CA ASP A 69 -9.07 21.50 -1.25
C ASP A 69 -8.55 22.10 -2.56
N THR A 70 -7.48 22.90 -2.54
CA THR A 70 -6.80 23.36 -3.77
C THR A 70 -6.19 22.18 -4.53
N TRP A 71 -5.52 21.28 -3.82
CA TRP A 71 -5.02 20.04 -4.41
C TRP A 71 -6.15 19.20 -5.00
N ALA A 72 -7.22 18.94 -4.23
CA ALA A 72 -8.34 18.13 -4.68
C ALA A 72 -9.02 18.70 -5.92
N ALA A 73 -9.34 20.00 -5.94
CA ALA A 73 -10.03 20.66 -7.04
C ALA A 73 -9.24 20.60 -8.36
N ALA A 74 -7.91 20.72 -8.30
CA ALA A 74 -7.07 20.67 -9.49
C ALA A 74 -7.16 19.32 -10.22
N PHE A 75 -7.17 18.22 -9.48
CA PHE A 75 -7.30 16.88 -10.07
C PHE A 75 -8.75 16.49 -10.37
N VAL A 76 -9.72 16.87 -9.54
CA VAL A 76 -11.14 16.54 -9.77
C VAL A 76 -11.60 16.99 -11.15
N ARG A 77 -11.26 18.21 -11.58
CA ARG A 77 -11.60 18.72 -12.90
C ARG A 77 -11.07 17.84 -14.05
N ILE A 78 -9.88 17.27 -13.90
CA ILE A 78 -9.29 16.37 -14.89
C ILE A 78 -10.03 15.03 -14.90
N GLY A 79 -10.30 14.47 -13.71
CA GLY A 79 -11.07 13.23 -13.57
C GLY A 79 -12.46 13.32 -14.18
N ASP A 80 -13.16 14.48 -14.03
CA ASP A 80 -14.48 14.72 -14.61
C ASP A 80 -14.45 14.61 -16.14
N ARG A 81 -13.41 15.11 -16.81
CA ARG A 81 -13.25 14.95 -18.27
C ARG A 81 -13.12 13.49 -18.70
N TYR A 82 -12.39 12.67 -17.91
CA TYR A 82 -12.28 11.23 -18.20
C TYR A 82 -13.61 10.50 -17.99
N VAL A 83 -14.40 10.88 -16.99
CA VAL A 83 -15.77 10.34 -16.80
C VAL A 83 -16.68 10.68 -17.97
N GLU A 84 -16.70 11.92 -18.44
CA GLU A 84 -17.51 12.31 -19.61
C GLU A 84 -17.08 11.56 -20.88
N LYS A 85 -15.76 11.41 -21.09
CA LYS A 85 -15.24 10.57 -22.17
C LYS A 85 -15.71 9.11 -22.06
N ALA A 86 -15.63 8.53 -20.86
CA ALA A 86 -16.05 7.16 -20.62
C ALA A 86 -17.54 6.95 -20.90
N LYS A 87 -18.41 7.85 -20.44
CA LYS A 87 -19.86 7.82 -20.71
C LYS A 87 -20.16 7.85 -22.21
N ALA A 88 -19.48 8.72 -22.95
CA ALA A 88 -19.67 8.83 -24.39
C ALA A 88 -19.27 7.55 -25.16
N LEU A 89 -18.28 6.81 -24.65
CA LEU A 89 -17.75 5.59 -25.27
C LEU A 89 -18.47 4.31 -24.82
N GLN A 90 -19.20 4.33 -23.71
CA GLN A 90 -19.65 3.14 -23.00
C GLN A 90 -20.46 2.16 -23.86
N SER A 91 -21.32 2.67 -24.77
CA SER A 91 -22.15 1.82 -25.64
C SER A 91 -21.45 1.37 -26.92
N SER A 92 -20.54 2.19 -27.47
CA SER A 92 -19.89 1.93 -28.75
C SER A 92 -18.50 1.28 -28.64
N ALA A 93 -17.76 1.57 -27.56
CA ALA A 93 -16.41 1.14 -27.33
C ALA A 93 -16.18 0.84 -25.83
N PRO A 94 -16.77 -0.26 -25.29
CA PRO A 94 -16.77 -0.52 -23.84
C PRO A 94 -15.37 -0.74 -23.24
N LYS A 95 -14.39 -1.21 -24.02
CA LYS A 95 -13.00 -1.36 -23.55
C LYS A 95 -12.34 0.01 -23.35
N GLU A 96 -12.51 0.91 -24.29
CA GLU A 96 -12.00 2.30 -24.20
C GLU A 96 -12.72 3.09 -23.11
N ALA A 97 -14.02 2.81 -22.89
CA ALA A 97 -14.75 3.34 -21.75
C ALA A 97 -14.20 2.86 -20.42
N ALA A 98 -13.87 1.57 -20.31
CA ALA A 98 -13.23 1.00 -19.12
C ALA A 98 -11.89 1.70 -18.81
N GLU A 99 -11.02 1.87 -19.82
CA GLU A 99 -9.75 2.58 -19.65
C GLU A 99 -9.97 4.04 -19.22
N ALA A 100 -10.96 4.72 -19.78
CA ALA A 100 -11.27 6.10 -19.40
C ALA A 100 -11.80 6.18 -17.95
N TYR A 101 -12.67 5.26 -17.51
CA TYR A 101 -13.10 5.18 -16.10
C TYR A 101 -11.94 4.86 -15.16
N LYS A 102 -11.03 3.98 -15.56
CA LYS A 102 -9.81 3.68 -14.79
C LYS A 102 -8.94 4.93 -14.62
N HIS A 103 -8.69 5.66 -15.68
CA HIS A 103 -7.95 6.94 -15.61
C HIS A 103 -8.67 7.98 -14.74
N ALA A 104 -9.99 8.08 -14.83
CA ALA A 104 -10.76 8.94 -13.93
C ALA A 104 -10.54 8.57 -12.47
N TRP A 105 -10.62 7.27 -12.14
CA TRP A 105 -10.33 6.78 -10.79
C TRP A 105 -8.90 7.11 -10.34
N GLU A 106 -7.89 6.87 -11.16
CA GLU A 106 -6.47 7.16 -10.82
C GLU A 106 -6.25 8.64 -10.48
N VAL A 107 -6.89 9.55 -11.26
CA VAL A 107 -6.83 11.00 -11.04
C VAL A 107 -7.59 11.39 -9.77
N TYR A 108 -8.81 10.87 -9.53
CA TYR A 108 -9.58 11.13 -8.31
C TYR A 108 -8.89 10.53 -7.07
N ASN A 109 -8.24 9.37 -7.20
CA ASN A 109 -7.44 8.76 -6.15
C ASN A 109 -6.26 9.66 -5.76
N THR A 110 -5.63 10.33 -6.72
CA THR A 110 -4.62 11.36 -6.47
C THR A 110 -5.22 12.62 -5.84
N ALA A 111 -6.42 13.03 -6.26
CA ALA A 111 -7.14 14.17 -5.68
C ALA A 111 -7.42 13.99 -4.18
N ARG A 112 -7.81 12.77 -3.73
CA ARG A 112 -8.09 12.48 -2.31
C ARG A 112 -6.83 12.21 -1.48
N TRP A 113 -5.69 11.93 -2.13
CA TRP A 113 -4.45 11.47 -1.47
C TRP A 113 -3.90 12.52 -0.48
N PRO A 114 -3.29 12.11 0.65
CA PRO A 114 -3.16 10.74 1.15
C PRO A 114 -4.36 10.27 1.97
N THR A 115 -5.19 11.17 2.43
CA THR A 115 -6.36 10.92 3.28
C THR A 115 -7.46 11.94 3.02
N GLU A 116 -8.70 11.60 3.32
CA GLU A 116 -9.90 12.39 3.08
C GLU A 116 -10.12 13.43 4.20
N ASN A 117 -9.12 14.30 4.45
CA ASN A 117 -9.09 15.25 5.57
C ASN A 117 -9.73 16.62 5.28
N SER A 118 -10.35 16.80 4.10
CA SER A 118 -11.08 18.01 3.73
C SER A 118 -12.35 17.71 2.96
N GLY A 119 -13.21 18.70 2.74
CA GLY A 119 -14.44 18.57 1.95
C GLY A 119 -14.18 18.16 0.52
N GLY A 120 -13.22 18.81 -0.14
CA GLY A 120 -12.83 18.51 -1.52
C GLY A 120 -12.24 17.11 -1.67
N LYS A 121 -11.37 16.68 -0.75
CA LYS A 121 -10.81 15.32 -0.76
C LYS A 121 -11.85 14.23 -0.50
N LYS A 122 -12.83 14.48 0.37
CA LYS A 122 -13.98 13.56 0.57
C LYS A 122 -14.80 13.43 -0.71
N ASN A 123 -15.11 14.54 -1.36
CA ASN A 123 -15.82 14.53 -2.65
C ASN A 123 -15.02 13.78 -3.73
N ALA A 124 -13.70 14.01 -3.81
CA ALA A 124 -12.83 13.29 -4.73
C ALA A 124 -12.86 11.77 -4.49
N TYR A 125 -12.92 11.33 -3.22
CA TYR A 125 -13.04 9.91 -2.90
C TYR A 125 -14.38 9.32 -3.33
N VAL A 126 -15.50 10.03 -3.15
CA VAL A 126 -16.81 9.58 -3.66
C VAL A 126 -16.75 9.38 -5.18
N LYS A 127 -16.20 10.36 -5.90
CA LYS A 127 -16.01 10.26 -7.36
C LYS A 127 -15.08 9.12 -7.77
N ALA A 128 -14.02 8.86 -6.98
CA ALA A 128 -13.12 7.72 -7.19
C ALA A 128 -13.86 6.38 -7.07
N LEU A 129 -14.71 6.22 -6.05
CA LEU A 129 -15.55 5.02 -5.86
C LEU A 129 -16.51 4.80 -7.03
N GLU A 130 -17.17 5.85 -7.49
CA GLU A 130 -18.11 5.80 -8.64
C GLU A 130 -17.40 5.40 -9.94
N ALA A 131 -16.26 6.03 -10.23
CA ALA A 131 -15.46 5.73 -11.42
C ALA A 131 -14.91 4.30 -11.37
N PHE A 132 -14.40 3.86 -10.21
CA PHE A 132 -13.90 2.49 -10.06
C PHE A 132 -14.99 1.43 -10.17
N ALA A 133 -16.19 1.70 -9.63
CA ALA A 133 -17.34 0.81 -9.78
C ALA A 133 -17.80 0.70 -11.25
N ALA A 134 -17.78 1.82 -11.99
CA ALA A 134 -18.09 1.81 -13.44
C ALA A 134 -17.02 1.03 -14.23
N TYR A 135 -15.74 1.25 -13.95
CA TYR A 135 -14.64 0.46 -14.50
C TYR A 135 -14.84 -1.04 -14.22
N GLY A 136 -15.11 -1.39 -12.96
CA GLY A 136 -15.26 -2.77 -12.51
C GLY A 136 -16.38 -3.57 -13.19
N LYS A 137 -17.41 -2.87 -13.68
CA LYS A 137 -18.49 -3.50 -14.45
C LYS A 137 -18.09 -3.84 -15.89
N LEU A 138 -17.10 -3.16 -16.44
CA LEU A 138 -16.67 -3.28 -17.84
C LEU A 138 -15.45 -4.19 -18.04
N ILE A 139 -14.78 -4.59 -16.97
CA ILE A 139 -13.65 -5.54 -17.04
C ILE A 139 -14.10 -6.99 -17.03
N ASP A 140 -13.26 -7.89 -17.51
CA ASP A 140 -13.49 -9.33 -17.53
C ASP A 140 -12.39 -10.08 -16.75
N PRO A 141 -12.74 -10.90 -15.75
CA PRO A 141 -14.07 -11.00 -15.11
C PRO A 141 -14.45 -9.72 -14.36
N PRO A 142 -15.76 -9.44 -14.23
CA PRO A 142 -16.24 -8.23 -13.60
C PRO A 142 -15.92 -8.20 -12.10
N LEU A 143 -15.85 -6.99 -11.57
CA LEU A 143 -15.68 -6.73 -10.14
C LEU A 143 -17.02 -6.92 -9.40
N GLU A 144 -17.03 -7.73 -8.36
CA GLU A 144 -18.14 -7.84 -7.42
C GLU A 144 -17.91 -6.91 -6.22
N ILE A 145 -18.89 -6.03 -5.92
CA ILE A 145 -18.89 -5.21 -4.71
C ILE A 145 -19.60 -6.01 -3.62
N VAL A 146 -18.83 -6.43 -2.62
CA VAL A 146 -19.31 -7.23 -1.49
C VAL A 146 -19.58 -6.33 -0.29
N ARG A 147 -20.71 -6.54 0.39
CA ARG A 147 -21.10 -5.86 1.62
C ARG A 147 -21.32 -6.89 2.72
N ILE A 148 -20.52 -6.82 3.76
CA ILE A 148 -20.54 -7.78 4.87
C ILE A 148 -21.00 -7.05 6.12
N PRO A 149 -22.11 -7.48 6.77
CA PRO A 149 -22.57 -6.89 8.02
C PRO A 149 -21.49 -6.97 9.12
N PHE A 150 -21.28 -5.87 9.82
CA PHE A 150 -20.30 -5.77 10.89
C PHE A 150 -20.69 -4.71 11.92
N GLU A 151 -21.03 -5.12 13.14
CA GLU A 151 -21.30 -4.24 14.29
C GLU A 151 -22.26 -3.07 13.97
N GLY A 152 -23.39 -3.37 13.31
CA GLY A 152 -24.38 -2.36 12.89
C GLY A 152 -23.98 -1.48 11.70
N LYS A 153 -22.84 -1.77 11.08
CA LYS A 153 -22.31 -1.15 9.85
C LYS A 153 -22.04 -2.23 8.81
N GLU A 154 -21.31 -1.86 7.74
CA GLU A 154 -20.89 -2.79 6.69
C GLU A 154 -19.38 -2.69 6.45
N ILE A 155 -18.74 -3.82 6.20
CA ILE A 155 -17.43 -3.89 5.55
C ILE A 155 -17.68 -3.94 4.05
N VAL A 156 -17.16 -2.98 3.31
CA VAL A 156 -17.24 -2.96 1.85
C VAL A 156 -15.94 -3.52 1.28
N ALA A 157 -16.05 -4.59 0.49
CA ALA A 157 -14.93 -5.26 -0.13
C ALA A 157 -15.14 -5.40 -1.65
N TYR A 158 -14.06 -5.61 -2.39
CA TYR A 158 -14.11 -5.91 -3.81
C TYR A 158 -13.59 -7.31 -4.08
N LEU A 159 -14.43 -8.15 -4.69
CA LEU A 159 -14.09 -9.52 -5.06
C LEU A 159 -13.91 -9.65 -6.55
N ARG A 160 -12.79 -10.25 -6.96
CA ARG A 160 -12.56 -10.74 -8.33
C ARG A 160 -12.36 -12.25 -8.32
N LEU A 161 -13.12 -12.96 -9.12
CA LEU A 161 -13.07 -14.42 -9.24
C LEU A 161 -12.44 -14.82 -10.57
N PRO A 162 -11.41 -15.68 -10.58
CA PRO A 162 -10.83 -16.16 -11.83
C PRO A 162 -11.85 -17.00 -12.62
N PRO A 163 -11.85 -16.94 -13.97
CA PRO A 163 -12.89 -17.57 -14.77
C PRO A 163 -12.89 -19.11 -14.69
N ASN A 164 -11.73 -19.72 -14.47
CA ASN A 164 -11.52 -21.16 -14.67
C ASN A 164 -11.20 -21.96 -13.39
N ALA A 165 -11.15 -21.34 -12.22
CA ALA A 165 -10.86 -22.01 -10.95
C ALA A 165 -12.06 -21.88 -10.01
N ARG A 166 -12.79 -22.99 -9.81
CA ARG A 166 -13.95 -23.04 -8.87
C ARG A 166 -14.01 -24.38 -8.18
N PRO A 167 -13.91 -24.42 -6.84
CA PRO A 167 -13.62 -23.28 -5.96
C PRO A 167 -12.18 -22.76 -6.10
N ALA A 168 -12.03 -21.44 -6.15
CA ALA A 168 -10.73 -20.80 -6.30
C ALA A 168 -10.02 -20.59 -4.95
N PRO A 169 -8.71 -20.78 -4.85
CA PRO A 169 -7.95 -20.29 -3.69
C PRO A 169 -8.02 -18.76 -3.61
N LEU A 170 -7.88 -18.20 -2.42
CA LEU A 170 -8.10 -16.78 -2.17
C LEU A 170 -6.85 -16.08 -1.66
N MET A 171 -6.52 -14.92 -2.23
CA MET A 171 -5.68 -13.91 -1.63
C MET A 171 -6.57 -12.79 -1.07
N MET A 172 -6.61 -12.64 0.25
CA MET A 172 -7.22 -11.51 0.93
C MET A 172 -6.20 -10.38 1.02
N GLY A 173 -6.41 -9.32 0.26
CA GLY A 173 -5.49 -8.17 0.16
C GLY A 173 -5.96 -6.97 0.97
N ILE A 174 -5.11 -6.44 1.82
CA ILE A 174 -5.40 -5.29 2.66
C ILE A 174 -4.59 -4.09 2.17
N SER A 175 -5.25 -2.97 1.89
CA SER A 175 -4.64 -1.72 1.45
C SER A 175 -3.74 -1.10 2.54
N GLY A 176 -2.81 -0.23 2.16
CA GLY A 176 -1.96 0.51 3.09
C GLY A 176 -2.63 1.78 3.64
N LEU A 177 -1.82 2.64 4.27
CA LEU A 177 -2.27 3.89 4.88
C LEU A 177 -2.90 4.85 3.86
N ASP A 178 -2.28 5.02 2.72
CA ASP A 178 -2.60 6.01 1.69
C ASP A 178 -3.20 5.40 0.40
N THR A 179 -3.24 4.08 0.31
CA THR A 179 -3.96 3.31 -0.70
C THR A 179 -5.34 2.88 -0.19
N ARG A 180 -6.17 2.38 -1.09
CA ARG A 180 -7.52 1.89 -0.78
C ARG A 180 -7.71 0.50 -1.41
N LYS A 181 -8.84 -0.16 -1.09
CA LYS A 181 -9.21 -1.44 -1.70
C LYS A 181 -9.27 -1.40 -3.21
N GLU A 182 -9.53 -0.23 -3.80
CA GLU A 182 -9.47 0.00 -5.24
C GLU A 182 -8.09 -0.28 -5.80
N ASP A 183 -7.03 0.19 -5.12
CA ASP A 183 -5.63 -0.05 -5.54
C ASP A 183 -5.28 -1.54 -5.49
N VAL A 184 -5.77 -2.26 -4.47
CA VAL A 184 -5.59 -3.72 -4.35
C VAL A 184 -6.32 -4.46 -5.46
N ALA A 185 -7.58 -4.09 -5.73
CA ALA A 185 -8.39 -4.70 -6.77
C ALA A 185 -7.85 -4.42 -8.17
N ALA A 186 -7.39 -3.20 -8.44
CA ALA A 186 -6.76 -2.83 -9.71
C ALA A 186 -5.47 -3.64 -9.98
N GLY A 187 -4.72 -3.98 -8.94
CA GLY A 187 -3.50 -4.81 -9.02
C GLY A 187 -3.74 -6.32 -9.07
N SER A 188 -4.99 -6.80 -9.16
CA SER A 188 -5.32 -8.22 -8.99
C SER A 188 -5.03 -9.12 -10.20
N ASP A 189 -4.81 -8.58 -11.38
CA ASP A 189 -4.69 -9.37 -12.64
C ASP A 189 -3.58 -10.44 -12.58
N ALA A 190 -2.48 -10.18 -11.88
CA ALA A 190 -1.41 -11.15 -11.73
C ALA A 190 -1.87 -12.42 -10.97
N PHE A 191 -2.76 -12.27 -9.99
CA PHE A 191 -3.37 -13.37 -9.23
C PHE A 191 -4.44 -14.07 -10.06
N MET A 192 -5.28 -13.30 -10.76
CA MET A 192 -6.35 -13.83 -11.62
C MET A 192 -5.81 -14.78 -12.68
N ARG A 193 -4.69 -14.39 -13.36
CA ARG A 193 -4.02 -15.26 -14.35
C ARG A 193 -3.50 -16.58 -13.77
N ARG A 194 -3.35 -16.68 -12.46
CA ARG A 194 -2.91 -17.87 -11.73
C ARG A 194 -4.04 -18.63 -11.06
N GLY A 195 -5.28 -18.29 -11.40
CA GLY A 195 -6.47 -18.94 -10.84
C GLY A 195 -6.71 -18.62 -9.35
N ILE A 196 -6.16 -17.51 -8.84
CA ILE A 196 -6.30 -17.07 -7.45
C ILE A 196 -7.32 -15.95 -7.41
N ALA A 197 -8.40 -16.13 -6.64
CA ALA A 197 -9.37 -15.08 -6.34
C ALA A 197 -8.74 -13.98 -5.47
N VAL A 198 -9.20 -12.75 -5.62
CA VAL A 198 -8.73 -11.61 -4.82
C VAL A 198 -9.91 -10.94 -4.14
N LEU A 199 -9.85 -10.85 -2.81
CA LEU A 199 -10.77 -10.05 -2.00
C LEU A 199 -10.00 -8.85 -1.45
N ALA A 200 -10.30 -7.67 -1.98
CA ALA A 200 -9.63 -6.42 -1.66
C ALA A 200 -10.37 -5.66 -0.54
N LEU A 201 -9.63 -5.20 0.46
CA LEU A 201 -10.15 -4.61 1.68
C LEU A 201 -9.40 -3.33 2.04
N ASP A 202 -10.12 -2.36 2.59
CA ASP A 202 -9.52 -1.22 3.28
C ASP A 202 -9.00 -1.63 4.66
N MET A 203 -7.93 -0.97 5.12
CA MET A 203 -7.51 -1.13 6.51
C MET A 203 -8.39 -0.30 7.46
N PRO A 204 -8.54 -0.69 8.74
CA PRO A 204 -9.19 0.13 9.74
C PRO A 204 -8.74 1.58 9.70
N GLY A 205 -9.67 2.51 9.76
CA GLY A 205 -9.40 3.95 9.74
C GLY A 205 -9.22 4.58 8.36
N THR A 206 -9.26 3.80 7.27
CA THR A 206 -9.14 4.30 5.89
C THR A 206 -10.37 3.93 5.05
N GLY A 207 -10.55 4.65 3.96
CA GLY A 207 -11.56 4.34 2.95
C GLY A 207 -12.95 4.13 3.53
N GLN A 208 -13.54 2.97 3.21
CA GLN A 208 -14.87 2.55 3.69
C GLN A 208 -14.79 1.56 4.87
N ALA A 209 -13.64 1.44 5.55
CA ALA A 209 -13.55 0.59 6.72
C ALA A 209 -14.48 1.10 7.85
N PRO A 210 -15.30 0.23 8.47
CA PRO A 210 -16.32 0.66 9.44
C PRO A 210 -15.77 1.08 10.80
N ILE A 211 -14.52 0.75 11.11
CA ILE A 211 -13.86 1.02 12.40
C ILE A 211 -12.50 1.70 12.22
N LYS A 212 -12.04 2.33 13.31
CA LYS A 212 -10.68 2.90 13.40
C LYS A 212 -9.66 1.83 13.82
N VAL A 213 -8.38 2.17 13.71
CA VAL A 213 -7.29 1.35 14.23
C VAL A 213 -7.36 1.33 15.75
N ASP A 214 -7.40 0.13 16.31
CA ASP A 214 -7.24 -0.13 17.75
C ASP A 214 -6.79 -1.58 17.96
N VAL A 215 -6.42 -1.92 19.19
CA VAL A 215 -6.20 -3.31 19.61
C VAL A 215 -7.51 -4.08 19.43
N GLY A 216 -7.44 -5.26 18.81
CA GLY A 216 -8.63 -6.06 18.52
C GLY A 216 -9.38 -5.65 17.24
N ALA A 217 -8.93 -4.61 16.49
CA ALA A 217 -9.58 -4.22 15.24
C ALA A 217 -9.43 -5.27 14.12
N GLU A 218 -8.52 -6.22 14.25
CA GLU A 218 -8.39 -7.39 13.36
C GLU A 218 -9.66 -8.24 13.30
N ARG A 219 -10.57 -8.16 14.28
CA ARG A 219 -11.88 -8.82 14.27
C ARG A 219 -12.72 -8.47 13.05
N MET A 220 -12.50 -7.29 12.45
CA MET A 220 -13.10 -6.93 11.16
C MET A 220 -12.74 -7.97 10.07
N TYR A 221 -11.50 -8.41 10.03
CA TYR A 221 -11.06 -9.42 9.06
C TYR A 221 -11.48 -10.83 9.42
N SER A 222 -11.65 -11.13 10.73
CA SER A 222 -12.26 -12.38 11.18
C SER A 222 -13.67 -12.54 10.61
N THR A 223 -14.48 -11.46 10.66
CA THR A 223 -15.81 -11.43 10.04
C THR A 223 -15.76 -11.61 8.51
N VAL A 224 -14.74 -11.05 7.85
CA VAL A 224 -14.52 -11.29 6.41
C VAL A 224 -14.21 -12.76 6.14
N LEU A 225 -13.40 -13.41 6.96
CA LEU A 225 -13.10 -14.82 6.84
C LEU A 225 -14.33 -15.72 7.10
N ASP A 226 -15.24 -15.30 8.01
CA ASP A 226 -16.53 -15.98 8.19
C ASP A 226 -17.39 -15.89 6.92
N TYR A 227 -17.46 -14.70 6.29
CA TYR A 227 -18.13 -14.53 5.01
C TYR A 227 -17.50 -15.40 3.91
N VAL A 228 -16.18 -15.48 3.83
CA VAL A 228 -15.46 -16.31 2.84
C VAL A 228 -15.90 -17.77 2.92
N GLN A 229 -16.18 -18.29 4.12
CA GLN A 229 -16.66 -19.67 4.31
C GLN A 229 -18.06 -19.90 3.71
N THR A 230 -18.86 -18.87 3.51
CA THR A 230 -20.20 -18.97 2.89
C THR A 230 -20.16 -19.00 1.37
N ARG A 231 -19.01 -18.68 0.74
CA ARG A 231 -18.88 -18.53 -0.72
C ARG A 231 -18.44 -19.84 -1.38
N LYS A 232 -19.34 -20.45 -2.13
CA LYS A 232 -19.08 -21.73 -2.82
C LYS A 232 -18.03 -21.62 -3.93
N GLU A 233 -17.81 -20.43 -4.47
CA GLU A 233 -16.82 -20.15 -5.52
C GLU A 233 -15.40 -20.06 -4.99
N ILE A 234 -15.23 -19.96 -3.66
CA ILE A 234 -13.94 -19.82 -2.98
C ILE A 234 -13.62 -21.08 -2.18
N ASP A 235 -12.40 -21.56 -2.30
CA ASP A 235 -11.88 -22.60 -1.41
C ASP A 235 -11.41 -21.96 -0.08
N ALA A 236 -12.30 -21.95 0.90
CA ALA A 236 -12.04 -21.36 2.22
C ALA A 236 -10.92 -22.06 3.02
N LYS A 237 -10.43 -23.23 2.56
CA LYS A 237 -9.28 -23.92 3.15
C LYS A 237 -7.95 -23.44 2.56
N ARG A 238 -7.99 -22.68 1.46
CA ARG A 238 -6.80 -22.15 0.78
C ARG A 238 -6.86 -20.62 0.72
N VAL A 239 -6.65 -19.99 1.87
CA VAL A 239 -6.67 -18.53 2.03
C VAL A 239 -5.29 -18.04 2.49
N VAL A 240 -4.77 -17.03 1.81
CA VAL A 240 -3.58 -16.26 2.23
C VAL A 240 -3.98 -14.81 2.41
N VAL A 241 -3.51 -14.16 3.49
CA VAL A 241 -3.64 -12.71 3.67
C VAL A 241 -2.38 -12.00 3.20
N ARG A 242 -2.53 -10.85 2.54
CA ARG A 242 -1.43 -9.94 2.21
C ARG A 242 -1.75 -8.53 2.69
N GLY A 243 -0.96 -8.04 3.63
CA GLY A 243 -0.98 -6.65 4.05
C GLY A 243 0.15 -5.86 3.38
N GLN A 244 -0.15 -4.65 2.90
CA GLN A 244 0.81 -3.78 2.23
C GLN A 244 1.12 -2.56 3.08
N SER A 245 2.41 -2.18 3.19
CA SER A 245 2.84 -1.01 3.94
C SER A 245 2.34 -1.08 5.39
N TRP A 246 1.58 -0.10 5.86
CA TRP A 246 1.00 -0.10 7.21
C TRP A 246 0.22 -1.39 7.52
N SER A 247 -0.46 -1.96 6.54
CA SER A 247 -1.25 -3.19 6.71
C SER A 247 -0.42 -4.47 6.79
N GLY A 248 0.91 -4.38 6.69
CA GLY A 248 1.78 -5.47 7.13
C GLY A 248 1.49 -5.85 8.58
N TYR A 249 1.17 -4.85 9.44
CA TYR A 249 0.70 -5.08 10.81
C TYR A 249 -0.54 -6.00 10.86
N TRP A 250 -1.54 -5.73 10.03
CA TRP A 250 -2.76 -6.55 10.00
C TRP A 250 -2.50 -7.96 9.49
N ALA A 251 -1.65 -8.12 8.48
CA ALA A 251 -1.25 -9.46 8.04
C ALA A 251 -0.49 -10.22 9.12
N ALA A 252 0.38 -9.53 9.89
CA ALA A 252 1.13 -10.12 10.98
C ALA A 252 0.22 -10.58 12.12
N ILE A 253 -0.69 -9.72 12.62
CA ILE A 253 -1.59 -10.11 13.72
C ILE A 253 -2.55 -11.22 13.29
N LEU A 254 -3.07 -11.19 12.05
CA LEU A 254 -3.95 -12.23 11.53
C LEU A 254 -3.26 -13.59 11.39
N ALA A 255 -1.94 -13.62 11.15
CA ALA A 255 -1.20 -14.88 11.16
C ALA A 255 -1.24 -15.58 12.52
N TYR A 256 -1.41 -14.85 13.61
CA TYR A 256 -1.59 -15.40 14.96
C TYR A 256 -3.06 -15.69 15.26
N THR A 257 -3.93 -14.70 15.10
CA THR A 257 -5.33 -14.80 15.51
C THR A 257 -6.15 -15.73 14.61
N GLU A 258 -5.81 -15.82 13.34
CA GLU A 258 -6.49 -16.62 12.33
C GLU A 258 -5.66 -17.81 11.81
N ARG A 259 -4.70 -18.26 12.61
CA ARG A 259 -3.76 -19.31 12.26
C ARG A 259 -4.43 -20.58 11.67
N ALA A 260 -5.57 -20.95 12.21
CA ALA A 260 -6.29 -22.17 11.79
C ALA A 260 -6.98 -22.00 10.42
N ARG A 261 -7.24 -20.78 9.96
CA ARG A 261 -7.96 -20.46 8.72
C ARG A 261 -7.05 -20.01 7.59
N LEU A 262 -5.79 -19.65 7.89
CA LEU A 262 -4.85 -19.11 6.91
C LEU A 262 -3.78 -20.13 6.52
N ARG A 263 -3.54 -20.29 5.23
CA ARG A 263 -2.39 -21.01 4.68
C ARG A 263 -1.09 -20.19 4.80
N GLY A 264 -1.20 -18.89 5.03
CA GLY A 264 -0.07 -18.02 5.28
C GLY A 264 -0.43 -16.54 5.25
N ALA A 265 0.54 -15.72 5.62
CA ALA A 265 0.45 -14.27 5.64
C ALA A 265 1.67 -13.63 5.00
N VAL A 266 1.46 -12.66 4.11
CA VAL A 266 2.52 -11.82 3.55
C VAL A 266 2.51 -10.48 4.25
N VAL A 267 3.54 -10.25 5.05
CA VAL A 267 3.82 -9.01 5.77
C VAL A 267 4.71 -8.14 4.88
N HIS A 268 4.10 -7.39 3.96
CA HIS A 268 4.80 -6.60 2.96
C HIS A 268 4.92 -5.15 3.42
N GLY A 269 6.00 -4.86 4.11
CA GLY A 269 6.20 -3.74 5.00
C GLY A 269 6.00 -4.19 6.45
N VAL A 270 7.07 -4.16 7.27
CA VAL A 270 7.07 -4.75 8.61
C VAL A 270 7.14 -3.65 9.66
N GLY A 271 5.98 -3.31 10.25
CA GLY A 271 5.89 -2.35 11.35
C GLY A 271 5.06 -2.96 12.48
N ILE A 272 5.72 -3.58 13.48
CA ILE A 272 5.02 -4.39 14.49
C ILE A 272 5.37 -4.04 15.94
N HIS A 273 6.47 -3.33 16.18
CA HIS A 273 6.91 -2.91 17.51
C HIS A 273 7.62 -1.55 17.48
N GLY A 274 8.85 -1.49 16.94
CA GLY A 274 9.66 -0.28 16.86
C GLY A 274 8.98 0.82 16.07
N TYR A 275 8.22 0.45 15.03
CA TYR A 275 7.37 1.37 14.27
C TYR A 275 6.40 2.16 15.15
N PHE A 276 5.85 1.55 16.19
CA PHE A 276 4.85 2.17 17.07
C PHE A 276 5.46 2.96 18.23
N GLN A 277 6.80 2.95 18.38
CA GLN A 277 7.43 3.68 19.47
C GLN A 277 7.52 5.18 19.18
N PRO A 278 7.30 6.05 20.20
CA PRO A 278 7.32 7.49 20.02
C PRO A 278 8.61 8.03 19.39
N GLU A 279 9.75 7.45 19.68
CA GLU A 279 11.06 7.84 19.14
C GLU A 279 11.10 7.67 17.62
N PHE A 280 10.71 6.50 17.13
CA PHE A 280 10.65 6.26 15.69
C PHE A 280 9.62 7.15 15.01
N GLN A 281 8.43 7.33 15.62
CA GLN A 281 7.38 8.15 15.03
C GLN A 281 7.78 9.65 14.94
N ARG A 282 8.49 10.19 15.93
CA ARG A 282 9.00 11.57 15.86
C ARG A 282 9.90 11.79 14.64
N THR A 283 10.83 10.87 14.39
CA THR A 283 11.72 10.91 13.23
C THR A 283 10.97 10.55 11.93
N GLY A 284 10.15 9.50 11.96
CA GLY A 284 9.40 9.03 10.79
C GLY A 284 8.41 10.04 10.23
N LEU A 285 7.90 10.97 11.07
CA LEU A 285 7.01 12.04 10.60
C LEU A 285 7.74 13.14 9.80
N THR A 286 9.07 13.16 9.81
CA THR A 286 9.89 14.14 9.07
C THR A 286 10.44 13.57 7.75
N THR A 287 10.18 12.30 7.44
CA THR A 287 10.69 11.66 6.22
C THR A 287 10.16 12.32 4.95
N ARG A 288 11.05 12.55 3.98
CA ARG A 288 10.70 13.06 2.65
C ARG A 288 10.36 11.95 1.64
N GLU A 289 10.42 10.70 2.03
CA GLU A 289 9.94 9.60 1.19
C GLU A 289 8.43 9.72 0.93
N TYR A 290 7.67 10.15 1.95
CA TYR A 290 6.26 10.49 1.82
C TYR A 290 6.09 11.87 1.15
N LEU A 291 5.13 12.01 0.25
CA LEU A 291 5.03 13.21 -0.59
C LEU A 291 4.61 14.45 0.22
N PHE A 292 3.51 14.37 0.99
CA PHE A 292 3.02 15.39 1.94
C PHE A 292 1.96 14.79 2.89
N ASP A 293 1.54 15.55 3.91
CA ASP A 293 0.44 15.21 4.85
C ASP A 293 0.59 13.87 5.59
N LEU A 294 1.83 13.44 5.89
CA LEU A 294 2.05 12.16 6.58
C LEU A 294 1.42 12.13 7.98
N PHE A 295 1.56 13.21 8.77
CA PHE A 295 0.95 13.27 10.09
C PHE A 295 -0.58 13.25 10.04
N PRO A 296 -1.27 14.07 9.20
CA PRO A 296 -2.72 13.97 9.01
C PRO A 296 -3.18 12.55 8.63
N ALA A 297 -2.46 11.87 7.74
CA ALA A 297 -2.80 10.51 7.33
C ALA A 297 -2.66 9.50 8.48
N ARG A 298 -1.54 9.55 9.22
CA ARG A 298 -1.28 8.63 10.34
C ARG A 298 -2.19 8.90 11.55
N SER A 299 -2.52 10.15 11.86
CA SER A 299 -3.39 10.48 12.98
C SER A 299 -4.87 10.15 12.71
N ALA A 300 -5.31 10.33 11.47
CA ALA A 300 -6.71 10.07 11.07
C ALA A 300 -7.14 8.62 11.31
N ILE A 301 -6.26 7.64 11.12
CA ILE A 301 -6.61 6.23 11.32
C ILE A 301 -6.92 5.87 12.77
N PHE A 302 -6.30 6.59 13.72
CA PHE A 302 -6.58 6.45 15.16
C PHE A 302 -7.73 7.35 15.64
N GLY A 303 -8.14 8.33 14.83
CA GLY A 303 -9.12 9.33 15.24
C GLY A 303 -8.57 10.36 16.21
N VAL A 304 -7.26 10.61 16.22
CA VAL A 304 -6.59 11.61 17.06
C VAL A 304 -6.17 12.82 16.21
N SER A 305 -6.03 13.99 16.84
CA SER A 305 -5.70 15.24 16.14
C SER A 305 -4.40 15.88 16.60
N THR A 306 -3.89 15.56 17.79
CA THR A 306 -2.65 16.10 18.31
C THR A 306 -1.48 15.14 18.10
N ARG A 307 -0.25 15.69 18.02
CA ARG A 307 0.97 14.87 17.95
C ARG A 307 1.18 14.07 19.23
N GLU A 308 0.82 14.61 20.36
CA GLU A 308 0.97 13.96 21.65
C GLU A 308 0.07 12.73 21.75
N ASP A 309 -1.23 12.88 21.45
CA ASP A 309 -2.16 11.75 21.42
C ASP A 309 -1.72 10.66 20.44
N PHE A 310 -1.24 11.06 19.26
CA PHE A 310 -0.72 10.12 18.27
C PHE A 310 0.48 9.33 18.80
N LEU A 311 1.45 9.99 19.42
CA LEU A 311 2.64 9.34 19.98
C LEU A 311 2.30 8.42 21.16
N ASN A 312 1.32 8.82 21.99
CA ASN A 312 0.87 8.03 23.14
C ASN A 312 -0.03 6.84 22.72
N TYR A 313 -0.67 6.93 21.56
CA TYR A 313 -1.53 5.85 21.05
C TYR A 313 -0.74 4.65 20.55
N GLY A 314 0.33 4.88 19.79
CA GLY A 314 1.06 3.86 19.04
C GLY A 314 1.53 2.65 19.87
N PRO A 315 2.19 2.83 21.02
CA PRO A 315 2.80 1.74 21.77
C PRO A 315 1.86 0.57 22.13
N ARG A 316 0.56 0.83 22.30
CA ARG A 316 -0.44 -0.23 22.58
C ARG A 316 -0.60 -1.25 21.45
N LEU A 317 -0.25 -0.86 20.22
CA LEU A 317 -0.32 -1.74 19.03
C LEU A 317 0.91 -2.63 18.87
N SER A 318 1.93 -2.48 19.70
CA SER A 318 3.12 -3.32 19.64
C SER A 318 2.78 -4.80 19.83
N LEU A 319 3.00 -5.63 18.81
CA LEU A 319 2.78 -7.08 18.91
C LEU A 319 3.71 -7.72 19.94
N GLN A 320 4.90 -7.15 20.17
CA GLN A 320 5.81 -7.60 21.24
C GLN A 320 5.20 -7.30 22.62
N ALA A 321 4.73 -6.06 22.84
CA ALA A 321 4.14 -5.70 24.14
C ALA A 321 2.84 -6.47 24.43
N GLN A 322 2.10 -6.85 23.39
CA GLN A 322 0.90 -7.70 23.50
C GLN A 322 1.23 -9.19 23.66
N GLY A 323 2.51 -9.60 23.63
CA GLY A 323 2.94 -10.98 23.80
C GLY A 323 2.58 -11.91 22.64
N TRP A 324 2.48 -11.38 21.39
CA TRP A 324 2.14 -12.19 20.23
C TRP A 324 3.33 -12.92 19.61
N LEU A 325 4.55 -12.36 19.69
CA LEU A 325 5.69 -12.82 18.89
C LEU A 325 6.09 -14.27 19.12
N ASP A 326 5.91 -14.79 20.34
CA ASP A 326 6.24 -16.16 20.70
C ASP A 326 5.06 -17.14 20.61
N LYS A 327 3.88 -16.65 20.17
CA LYS A 327 2.73 -17.53 19.95
C LYS A 327 2.84 -18.27 18.61
N PRO A 328 2.27 -19.47 18.51
CA PRO A 328 2.19 -20.18 17.23
C PRO A 328 1.44 -19.34 16.16
N SER A 329 1.95 -19.35 14.94
CA SER A 329 1.39 -18.58 13.84
C SER A 329 1.16 -19.40 12.58
N ALA A 330 0.36 -18.90 11.64
CA ALA A 330 0.40 -19.35 10.26
C ALA A 330 1.77 -19.00 9.64
N PRO A 331 2.21 -19.72 8.59
CA PRO A 331 3.44 -19.38 7.87
C PRO A 331 3.46 -17.92 7.41
N MET A 332 4.60 -17.23 7.55
CA MET A 332 4.74 -15.83 7.14
C MET A 332 5.85 -15.64 6.13
N LEU A 333 5.62 -14.70 5.19
CA LEU A 333 6.66 -14.08 4.37
C LEU A 333 6.80 -12.62 4.81
N LEU A 334 7.99 -12.25 5.28
CA LEU A 334 8.34 -10.88 5.66
C LEU A 334 9.08 -10.22 4.50
N VAL A 335 8.60 -9.07 4.02
CA VAL A 335 9.20 -8.36 2.89
C VAL A 335 9.45 -6.91 3.26
N ASN A 336 10.72 -6.46 3.22
CA ASN A 336 11.04 -5.04 3.41
C ASN A 336 12.39 -4.67 2.77
N GLY A 337 12.73 -3.38 2.80
CA GLY A 337 14.03 -2.85 2.42
C GLY A 337 14.86 -2.48 3.65
N GLU A 338 16.19 -2.66 3.54
CA GLU A 338 17.12 -2.29 4.61
C GLU A 338 17.11 -0.78 4.89
N GLN A 339 16.78 0.03 3.86
CA GLN A 339 16.80 1.48 3.89
C GLN A 339 15.40 2.10 4.02
N ASP A 340 14.44 1.33 4.54
CA ASP A 340 13.08 1.82 4.74
C ASP A 340 13.03 2.88 5.85
N THR A 341 12.69 4.13 5.48
CA THR A 341 12.53 5.26 6.40
C THR A 341 11.12 5.36 6.97
N GLN A 342 10.16 4.60 6.42
CA GLN A 342 8.76 4.60 6.87
C GLN A 342 8.46 3.52 7.90
N GLN A 343 9.18 2.39 7.83
CA GLN A 343 9.04 1.27 8.78
C GLN A 343 10.42 0.71 9.10
N PRO A 344 10.80 0.59 10.39
CA PRO A 344 12.15 0.21 10.76
C PRO A 344 12.43 -1.26 10.41
N ILE A 345 13.54 -1.52 9.72
CA ILE A 345 13.94 -2.90 9.38
C ILE A 345 14.17 -3.77 10.63
N SER A 346 14.48 -3.15 11.76
CA SER A 346 14.59 -3.84 13.05
C SER A 346 13.34 -4.62 13.45
N ASP A 347 12.15 -4.20 13.01
CA ASP A 347 10.89 -4.91 13.26
C ASP A 347 10.83 -6.24 12.50
N LEU A 348 11.38 -6.29 11.27
CA LEU A 348 11.52 -7.53 10.51
C LEU A 348 12.48 -8.49 11.25
N TYR A 349 13.63 -8.00 11.65
CA TYR A 349 14.61 -8.82 12.36
C TYR A 349 14.09 -9.28 13.74
N LEU A 350 13.30 -8.45 14.40
CA LEU A 350 12.62 -8.83 15.64
C LEU A 350 11.67 -10.02 15.39
N MET A 351 10.83 -9.96 14.36
CA MET A 351 9.94 -11.07 14.02
C MET A 351 10.68 -12.35 13.66
N MET A 352 11.85 -12.26 13.00
CA MET A 352 12.68 -13.42 12.65
C MET A 352 13.28 -14.12 13.86
N LYS A 353 13.46 -13.41 14.98
CA LYS A 353 14.05 -13.96 16.23
C LYS A 353 13.04 -14.66 17.13
N HIS A 354 11.74 -14.57 16.85
CA HIS A 354 10.68 -15.03 17.73
C HIS A 354 9.72 -16.01 17.04
N GLY A 355 9.18 -16.93 17.83
CA GLY A 355 8.13 -17.86 17.43
C GLY A 355 8.51 -18.82 16.30
N ASP A 356 7.54 -19.26 15.51
CA ASP A 356 7.75 -20.22 14.42
C ASP A 356 8.67 -19.63 13.32
N PRO A 357 9.43 -20.49 12.59
CA PRO A 357 10.26 -20.08 11.48
C PRO A 357 9.48 -19.32 10.39
N LYS A 358 10.08 -18.27 9.87
CA LYS A 358 9.48 -17.40 8.84
C LYS A 358 10.38 -17.28 7.62
N ASP A 359 9.77 -17.12 6.45
CA ASP A 359 10.50 -16.70 5.25
C ASP A 359 10.71 -15.18 5.30
N ALA A 360 11.87 -14.70 4.85
CA ALA A 360 12.13 -13.28 4.72
C ALA A 360 12.80 -12.95 3.40
N TRP A 361 12.43 -11.79 2.82
CA TRP A 361 13.12 -11.18 1.72
C TRP A 361 13.43 -9.73 2.06
N VAL A 362 14.71 -9.40 2.09
CA VAL A 362 15.21 -8.05 2.39
C VAL A 362 16.00 -7.54 1.20
N ASN A 363 15.62 -6.38 0.67
CA ASN A 363 16.42 -5.70 -0.35
C ASN A 363 17.44 -4.77 0.34
N PRO A 364 18.76 -5.03 0.25
CA PRO A 364 19.78 -4.20 0.92
C PRO A 364 19.81 -2.74 0.43
N ALA A 365 19.46 -2.51 -0.85
CA ALA A 365 19.38 -1.18 -1.46
C ALA A 365 17.94 -0.64 -1.50
N GLY A 366 16.98 -1.36 -0.92
CA GLY A 366 15.56 -1.05 -0.98
C GLY A 366 15.11 -0.11 0.13
N GLY A 367 14.24 0.82 -0.21
CA GLY A 367 13.45 1.62 0.71
C GLY A 367 12.16 0.88 1.11
N HIS A 368 11.11 1.65 1.32
CA HIS A 368 9.81 1.16 1.78
C HIS A 368 9.26 -0.01 0.95
N MET A 369 8.87 -1.09 1.63
CA MET A 369 8.37 -2.34 1.03
C MET A 369 9.42 -3.05 0.13
N GLY A 370 10.71 -2.81 0.34
CA GLY A 370 11.78 -3.42 -0.44
C GLY A 370 12.01 -2.82 -1.84
N ARG A 371 11.35 -1.71 -2.16
CA ARG A 371 11.44 -1.10 -3.49
C ARG A 371 12.77 -0.39 -3.72
N SER A 372 13.30 -0.57 -4.93
CA SER A 372 14.42 0.19 -5.47
C SER A 372 14.26 0.35 -6.98
N GLU A 373 15.17 1.03 -7.65
CA GLU A 373 15.17 1.15 -9.11
C GLU A 373 15.27 -0.23 -9.78
N GLN A 374 16.12 -1.11 -9.25
CA GLN A 374 16.28 -2.49 -9.74
C GLN A 374 15.12 -3.40 -9.35
N TRP A 375 14.45 -3.09 -8.24
CA TRP A 375 13.32 -3.83 -7.68
C TRP A 375 12.08 -2.92 -7.54
N PRO A 376 11.46 -2.50 -8.67
CA PRO A 376 10.20 -1.79 -8.61
C PRO A 376 9.12 -2.67 -7.98
N GLN A 377 8.06 -2.07 -7.46
CA GLN A 377 7.00 -2.78 -6.73
C GLN A 377 6.43 -3.98 -7.48
N ARG A 378 6.30 -3.87 -8.81
CA ARG A 378 5.81 -4.97 -9.65
C ARG A 378 6.75 -6.17 -9.62
N ARG A 379 8.06 -5.95 -9.71
CA ARG A 379 9.06 -7.01 -9.66
C ARG A 379 9.07 -7.72 -8.30
N VAL A 380 8.99 -6.96 -7.19
CA VAL A 380 8.85 -7.55 -5.85
C VAL A 380 7.59 -8.42 -5.76
N LEU A 381 6.48 -7.96 -6.34
CA LEU A 381 5.25 -8.76 -6.40
C LEU A 381 5.44 -10.05 -7.23
N ASP A 382 5.94 -9.91 -8.46
CA ASP A 382 5.97 -11.02 -9.43
C ASP A 382 7.04 -12.07 -9.08
N GLU A 383 8.20 -11.69 -8.53
CA GLU A 383 9.33 -12.58 -8.28
C GLU A 383 9.47 -13.06 -6.83
N VAL A 384 8.88 -12.33 -5.85
CA VAL A 384 9.01 -12.67 -4.43
C VAL A 384 7.66 -13.08 -3.83
N VAL A 385 6.69 -12.18 -3.88
CA VAL A 385 5.42 -12.34 -3.16
C VAL A 385 4.54 -13.40 -3.80
N LEU A 386 4.32 -13.31 -5.09
CA LEU A 386 3.38 -14.16 -5.82
C LEU A 386 3.82 -15.63 -5.86
N PRO A 387 5.10 -15.98 -6.13
CA PRO A 387 5.56 -17.36 -6.06
C PRO A 387 5.43 -17.98 -4.67
N TRP A 388 5.59 -17.18 -3.60
CA TRP A 388 5.36 -17.66 -2.25
C TRP A 388 3.89 -17.94 -1.98
N ILE A 389 3.00 -17.05 -2.40
CA ILE A 389 1.54 -17.22 -2.29
C ILE A 389 1.09 -18.47 -3.04
N GLU A 390 1.57 -18.67 -4.28
CA GLU A 390 1.24 -19.87 -5.08
C GLU A 390 1.62 -21.16 -4.35
N ARG A 391 2.83 -21.23 -3.77
CA ARG A 391 3.25 -22.40 -2.98
C ARG A 391 2.34 -22.65 -1.77
N LYS A 392 1.91 -21.61 -1.06
CA LYS A 392 1.03 -21.75 0.12
C LYS A 392 -0.41 -22.11 -0.26
N LEU A 393 -0.87 -21.67 -1.43
CA LEU A 393 -2.20 -21.98 -1.96
C LEU A 393 -2.24 -23.25 -2.81
N ALA A 394 -1.12 -23.92 -3.02
CA ALA A 394 -1.11 -25.22 -3.70
C ALA A 394 -2.02 -26.24 -2.97
N PRO A 395 -2.73 -27.13 -3.69
CA PRO A 395 -3.44 -28.24 -3.06
C PRO A 395 -2.49 -29.06 -2.18
N ASP A 396 -3.00 -29.60 -1.08
CA ASP A 396 -2.24 -30.56 -0.29
C ASP A 396 -1.88 -31.75 -1.21
N ALA A 397 -0.62 -32.19 -1.15
CA ALA A 397 -0.22 -33.39 -1.87
C ALA A 397 -1.16 -34.53 -1.44
N VAL A 398 -1.82 -35.18 -2.40
CA VAL A 398 -2.61 -36.37 -2.12
C VAL A 398 -1.63 -37.40 -1.56
N LYS A 399 -1.75 -37.69 -0.25
CA LYS A 399 -0.96 -38.72 0.44
C LYS A 399 -1.42 -40.11 0.04
#